data_9030d533866ef57d30c82ba5bb9c552e
#
_entry.id   9030d533866ef57d30c82ba5bb9c552e
#
_cell.length_a   1.000
_cell.length_b   1.000
_cell.length_c   1.000
_cell.angle_alpha   90.00
_cell.angle_beta   90.00
_cell.angle_gamma   90.00
#
_symmetry.space_group_name_H-M   'P 1'
#
loop_
_entity.id
_entity.type
_entity.pdbx_description
1 polymer ?
#
loop_
_entity_poly.entity_id
_entity_poly.type
_entity_poly.pdbx_seq_one_letter_code
_entity_poly.pdbx_strand_id
1 'polypeptide(L)'
;MLRNPIKHCKQCGTPVVYRLPDDGDTKERAICTACHTVHYENPLNVVGTVPYWGDQVLLCKRNIEPRWGKWTLPAGFMELGETTAEGAARETDEEAGAQIEMQDLFTLLNVARVGQVHLFYRARLLSDQFSPGFETIEAQLFAEHEIPWDEIAFRTVKETLERYFSDRRAGRYGFHVVDIA
;
A
#
# COMPACT_ATOMS: atom_id res chain seq x y z
N MET A 1 5.05 13.16 2.24
CA MET A 1 4.41 14.49 2.37
C MET A 1 3.41 14.40 3.51
N LEU A 2 3.44 15.32 4.46
CA LEU A 2 2.33 15.48 5.39
C LEU A 2 1.08 15.83 4.58
N ARG A 3 -0.08 15.25 4.93
CA ARG A 3 -1.34 15.59 4.28
C ARG A 3 -1.59 17.09 4.39
N ASN A 4 -2.13 17.68 3.32
CA ASN A 4 -2.60 19.06 3.39
C ASN A 4 -3.75 19.14 4.41
N PRO A 5 -3.75 20.16 5.29
CA PRO A 5 -4.83 20.33 6.26
C PRO A 5 -6.18 20.51 5.56
N ILE A 6 -7.22 20.01 6.17
CA ILE A 6 -8.61 20.23 5.70
C ILE A 6 -8.89 21.73 5.79
N LYS A 7 -9.30 22.33 4.68
CA LYS A 7 -9.64 23.77 4.60
C LYS A 7 -11.13 24.04 4.64
N HIS A 8 -11.92 23.10 4.11
CA HIS A 8 -13.36 23.25 3.99
C HIS A 8 -14.10 22.00 4.49
N CYS A 9 -15.25 22.21 5.04
CA CYS A 9 -16.15 21.15 5.52
C CYS A 9 -16.62 20.27 4.36
N LYS A 10 -16.44 18.96 4.49
CA LYS A 10 -16.91 17.97 3.49
C LYS A 10 -18.45 17.93 3.42
N GLN A 11 -19.15 18.36 4.48
CA GLN A 11 -20.61 18.31 4.55
C GLN A 11 -21.28 19.53 3.90
N CYS A 12 -20.76 20.75 4.14
CA CYS A 12 -21.44 22.00 3.73
C CYS A 12 -20.55 23.01 2.98
N GLY A 13 -19.27 22.68 2.75
CA GLY A 13 -18.35 23.55 2.01
C GLY A 13 -17.80 24.75 2.80
N THR A 14 -18.29 25.03 4.00
CA THR A 14 -17.83 26.16 4.81
C THR A 14 -16.38 25.97 5.28
N PRO A 15 -15.56 27.02 5.43
CA PRO A 15 -14.23 26.91 6.01
C PRO A 15 -14.25 26.28 7.41
N VAL A 16 -13.23 25.48 7.72
CA VAL A 16 -13.04 24.86 9.03
C VAL A 16 -12.01 25.60 9.86
N VAL A 17 -12.06 25.39 11.18
CA VAL A 17 -11.04 25.81 12.14
C VAL A 17 -10.50 24.58 12.86
N TYR A 18 -9.19 24.59 13.20
CA TYR A 18 -8.57 23.56 14.01
C TYR A 18 -8.66 23.95 15.49
N ARG A 19 -9.36 23.17 16.27
CA ARG A 19 -9.48 23.32 17.71
C ARG A 19 -9.80 21.99 18.39
N LEU A 20 -9.69 21.93 19.70
CA LEU A 20 -10.15 20.77 20.48
C LEU A 20 -11.68 20.66 20.34
N PRO A 21 -12.20 19.46 20.04
CA PRO A 21 -13.64 19.19 20.13
C PRO A 21 -14.16 19.30 21.55
N ASP A 22 -15.45 19.56 21.68
CA ASP A 22 -16.11 19.71 22.99
C ASP A 22 -16.55 18.35 23.60
N ASP A 23 -16.13 17.23 22.96
CA ASP A 23 -16.48 15.83 23.31
C ASP A 23 -15.43 15.11 24.17
N GLY A 24 -14.37 15.81 24.58
CA GLY A 24 -13.27 15.25 25.38
C GLY A 24 -12.09 14.71 24.58
N ASP A 25 -12.08 14.86 23.24
CA ASP A 25 -10.88 14.57 22.43
C ASP A 25 -9.71 15.47 22.86
N THR A 26 -8.52 14.91 22.87
CA THR A 26 -7.27 15.59 23.28
C THR A 26 -6.46 16.12 22.11
N LYS A 27 -6.95 15.93 20.87
CA LYS A 27 -6.28 16.41 19.66
C LYS A 27 -7.13 17.44 18.95
N GLU A 28 -6.48 18.45 18.40
CA GLU A 28 -7.15 19.40 17.51
C GLU A 28 -7.70 18.69 16.27
N ARG A 29 -8.95 19.03 15.93
CA ARG A 29 -9.65 18.53 14.75
C ARG A 29 -10.10 19.70 13.88
N ALA A 30 -10.26 19.43 12.59
CA ALA A 30 -10.92 20.37 11.70
C ALA A 30 -12.42 20.39 12.01
N ILE A 31 -12.94 21.51 12.53
CA ILE A 31 -14.33 21.68 12.91
C ILE A 31 -14.99 22.76 12.05
N CYS A 32 -16.14 22.43 11.47
CA CYS A 32 -16.90 23.37 10.66
C CYS A 32 -17.47 24.50 11.53
N THR A 33 -17.28 25.75 11.08
CA THR A 33 -17.82 26.93 11.79
C THR A 33 -19.31 27.12 11.64
N ALA A 34 -19.95 26.47 10.65
CA ALA A 34 -21.38 26.60 10.36
C ALA A 34 -22.20 25.40 10.84
N CYS A 35 -21.83 24.17 10.44
CA CYS A 35 -22.59 22.96 10.80
C CYS A 35 -21.99 22.16 11.94
N HIS A 36 -20.91 22.61 12.53
CA HIS A 36 -20.20 22.02 13.67
C HIS A 36 -19.69 20.58 13.46
N THR A 37 -19.68 20.09 12.20
CA THR A 37 -19.14 18.76 11.89
C THR A 37 -17.67 18.71 12.26
N VAL A 38 -17.29 17.70 13.05
CA VAL A 38 -15.90 17.38 13.38
C VAL A 38 -15.36 16.42 12.33
N HIS A 39 -14.24 16.75 11.70
CA HIS A 39 -13.60 15.93 10.69
C HIS A 39 -12.44 15.13 11.32
N TYR A 40 -12.60 13.83 11.38
CA TYR A 40 -11.54 12.90 11.78
C TYR A 40 -10.74 12.46 10.55
N GLU A 41 -9.43 12.36 10.73
CA GLU A 41 -8.50 11.84 9.73
C GLU A 41 -7.79 10.60 10.29
N ASN A 42 -7.79 9.55 9.50
CA ASN A 42 -7.12 8.28 9.82
C ASN A 42 -5.98 8.03 8.83
N PRO A 43 -4.99 7.19 9.17
CA PRO A 43 -4.02 6.72 8.18
C PRO A 43 -4.70 6.11 6.97
N LEU A 44 -4.12 6.34 5.78
CA LEU A 44 -4.56 5.65 4.56
C LEU A 44 -3.99 4.24 4.57
N ASN A 45 -4.82 3.27 4.18
CA ASN A 45 -4.37 1.92 3.96
C ASN A 45 -3.91 1.77 2.51
N VAL A 46 -2.69 1.25 2.34
CA VAL A 46 -2.15 0.77 1.06
C VAL A 46 -2.15 -0.74 1.14
N VAL A 47 -2.76 -1.39 0.17
CA VAL A 47 -2.90 -2.84 0.12
C VAL A 47 -2.26 -3.40 -1.15
N GLY A 48 -1.58 -4.51 -1.03
CA GLY A 48 -0.89 -5.11 -2.15
C GLY A 48 -0.47 -6.55 -1.88
N THR A 49 0.21 -7.13 -2.85
CA THR A 49 0.65 -8.53 -2.77
C THR A 49 2.15 -8.68 -2.99
N VAL A 50 2.68 -9.81 -2.55
CA VAL A 50 3.93 -10.41 -2.99
C VAL A 50 3.54 -11.59 -3.89
N PRO A 51 3.31 -11.34 -5.19
CA PRO A 51 2.92 -12.40 -6.10
C PRO A 51 4.17 -13.23 -6.46
N TYR A 52 4.07 -14.55 -6.35
CA TYR A 52 5.20 -15.41 -6.63
C TYR A 52 4.86 -16.57 -7.56
N TRP A 53 5.86 -16.97 -8.36
CA TRP A 53 5.85 -18.13 -9.25
C TRP A 53 7.13 -18.94 -9.06
N GLY A 54 7.01 -20.14 -8.52
CA GLY A 54 8.18 -20.93 -8.18
C GLY A 54 9.10 -20.19 -7.18
N ASP A 55 10.29 -19.81 -7.62
CA ASP A 55 11.28 -19.08 -6.82
C ASP A 55 11.39 -17.58 -7.15
N GLN A 56 10.55 -17.09 -8.00
CA GLN A 56 10.54 -15.72 -8.45
C GLN A 56 9.35 -14.94 -7.85
N VAL A 57 9.49 -13.63 -7.76
CA VAL A 57 8.42 -12.70 -7.40
C VAL A 57 8.13 -11.78 -8.58
N LEU A 58 6.86 -11.41 -8.74
CA LEU A 58 6.43 -10.45 -9.74
C LEU A 58 6.63 -9.03 -9.22
N LEU A 59 7.30 -8.21 -10.01
CA LEU A 59 7.39 -6.76 -9.79
C LEU A 59 6.79 -6.02 -10.98
N CYS A 60 6.24 -4.85 -10.69
CA CYS A 60 5.69 -3.91 -11.65
C CYS A 60 6.59 -2.67 -11.75
N LYS A 61 6.90 -2.21 -12.95
CA LYS A 61 7.65 -0.98 -13.20
C LYS A 61 6.70 0.18 -13.35
N ARG A 62 6.78 1.15 -12.47
CA ARG A 62 5.82 2.25 -12.35
C ARG A 62 5.77 3.16 -13.58
N ASN A 63 4.57 3.45 -14.05
CA ASN A 63 4.29 4.44 -15.11
C ASN A 63 3.71 5.75 -14.56
N ILE A 64 3.70 5.93 -13.24
CA ILE A 64 3.14 7.11 -12.56
C ILE A 64 4.09 7.65 -11.50
N GLU A 65 3.95 8.96 -11.18
CA GLU A 65 4.61 9.57 -10.02
C GLU A 65 3.87 9.23 -8.71
N PRO A 66 4.56 9.20 -7.56
CA PRO A 66 6.00 9.36 -7.41
C PRO A 66 6.78 8.12 -7.84
N ARG A 67 8.07 8.29 -8.15
CA ARG A 67 8.98 7.18 -8.48
C ARG A 67 8.70 6.52 -9.84
N TRP A 68 8.36 7.30 -10.84
CA TRP A 68 8.26 6.83 -12.22
C TRP A 68 9.49 6.02 -12.66
N GLY A 69 9.27 4.92 -13.36
CA GLY A 69 10.31 4.03 -13.87
C GLY A 69 10.99 3.13 -12.83
N LYS A 70 10.61 3.20 -11.55
CA LYS A 70 11.10 2.32 -10.49
C LYS A 70 10.24 1.07 -10.33
N TRP A 71 10.82 0.01 -9.79
CA TRP A 71 10.15 -1.26 -9.54
C TRP A 71 9.42 -1.28 -8.20
N THR A 72 8.26 -1.90 -8.17
CA THR A 72 7.44 -2.06 -6.96
C THR A 72 6.72 -3.40 -6.94
N LEU A 73 6.24 -3.81 -5.78
CA LEU A 73 5.17 -4.80 -5.68
C LEU A 73 3.85 -4.16 -6.13
N PRO A 74 2.93 -4.89 -6.77
CA PRO A 74 1.60 -4.37 -7.08
C PRO A 74 0.87 -3.98 -5.80
N ALA A 75 0.50 -2.71 -5.70
CA ALA A 75 -0.15 -2.15 -4.51
C ALA A 75 -0.66 -0.73 -4.72
N GLY A 76 -1.84 -0.45 -4.18
CA GLY A 76 -2.44 0.88 -4.19
C GLY A 76 -3.33 1.16 -2.97
N PHE A 77 -4.11 2.23 -3.04
CA PHE A 77 -4.97 2.61 -1.94
C PHE A 77 -6.20 1.71 -1.86
N MET A 78 -6.48 1.25 -0.63
CA MET A 78 -7.70 0.53 -0.32
C MET A 78 -8.93 1.41 -0.58
N GLU A 79 -9.95 0.87 -1.24
CA GLU A 79 -11.20 1.53 -1.53
C GLU A 79 -12.28 1.24 -0.48
N LEU A 80 -13.33 2.07 -0.45
CA LEU A 80 -14.48 1.83 0.41
C LEU A 80 -15.29 0.65 -0.09
N GLY A 81 -15.66 -0.24 0.83
CA GLY A 81 -16.52 -1.40 0.51
C GLY A 81 -15.77 -2.68 0.17
N GLU A 82 -14.44 -2.65 0.15
CA GLU A 82 -13.60 -3.84 -0.01
C GLU A 82 -12.87 -4.22 1.27
N THR A 83 -12.55 -5.48 1.42
CA THR A 83 -11.61 -5.97 2.43
C THR A 83 -10.16 -5.69 2.00
N THR A 84 -9.22 -5.73 2.93
CA THR A 84 -7.79 -5.53 2.60
C THR A 84 -7.26 -6.58 1.61
N ALA A 85 -7.77 -7.81 1.65
CA ALA A 85 -7.42 -8.88 0.73
C ALA A 85 -8.02 -8.66 -0.68
N GLU A 86 -9.29 -8.23 -0.75
CA GLU A 86 -9.94 -7.89 -2.02
C GLU A 86 -9.24 -6.72 -2.71
N GLY A 87 -8.90 -5.65 -1.96
CA GLY A 87 -8.15 -4.53 -2.51
C GLY A 87 -6.76 -4.93 -3.01
N ALA A 88 -6.04 -5.78 -2.26
CA ALA A 88 -4.73 -6.28 -2.70
C ALA A 88 -4.82 -7.14 -3.97
N ALA A 89 -5.89 -7.93 -4.12
CA ALA A 89 -6.13 -8.71 -5.33
C ALA A 89 -6.48 -7.80 -6.53
N ARG A 90 -7.36 -6.81 -6.32
CA ARG A 90 -7.73 -5.82 -7.35
C ARG A 90 -6.51 -5.07 -7.85
N GLU A 91 -5.66 -4.53 -6.97
CA GLU A 91 -4.43 -3.82 -7.35
C GLU A 91 -3.47 -4.73 -8.15
N THR A 92 -3.38 -6.01 -7.79
CA THR A 92 -2.54 -6.96 -8.53
C THR A 92 -3.07 -7.22 -9.95
N ASP A 93 -4.39 -7.31 -10.12
CA ASP A 93 -5.01 -7.44 -11.43
C ASP A 93 -4.87 -6.14 -12.25
N GLU A 94 -5.15 -4.98 -11.65
CA GLU A 94 -5.08 -3.66 -12.32
C GLU A 94 -3.65 -3.31 -12.78
N GLU A 95 -2.64 -3.55 -11.94
CA GLU A 95 -1.26 -3.18 -12.25
C GLU A 95 -0.53 -4.23 -13.12
N ALA A 96 -0.83 -5.51 -12.94
CA ALA A 96 -0.10 -6.59 -13.61
C ALA A 96 -0.95 -7.46 -14.54
N GLY A 97 -2.29 -7.39 -14.47
CA GLY A 97 -3.18 -8.34 -15.14
C GLY A 97 -2.94 -9.78 -14.70
N ALA A 98 -2.49 -9.97 -13.47
CA ALA A 98 -2.04 -11.25 -12.96
C ALA A 98 -3.15 -11.94 -12.14
N GLN A 99 -3.46 -13.18 -12.51
CA GLN A 99 -4.37 -14.02 -11.73
C GLN A 99 -3.62 -14.67 -10.55
N ILE A 100 -4.17 -14.53 -9.36
CA ILE A 100 -3.54 -14.98 -8.11
C ILE A 100 -4.47 -15.84 -7.27
N GLU A 101 -3.86 -16.69 -6.46
CA GLU A 101 -4.47 -17.31 -5.30
C GLU A 101 -3.95 -16.58 -4.05
N MET A 102 -4.85 -15.83 -3.41
CA MET A 102 -4.51 -15.08 -2.20
C MET A 102 -4.14 -16.02 -1.06
N GLN A 103 -3.11 -15.64 -0.31
CA GLN A 103 -2.65 -16.35 0.88
C GLN A 103 -2.71 -15.44 2.12
N ASP A 104 -1.87 -15.71 3.11
CA ASP A 104 -1.89 -14.99 4.38
C ASP A 104 -1.36 -13.55 4.26
N LEU A 105 -1.86 -12.67 5.13
CA LEU A 105 -1.26 -11.36 5.36
C LEU A 105 0.19 -11.57 5.85
N PHE A 106 1.13 -10.98 5.12
CA PHE A 106 2.55 -11.22 5.33
C PHE A 106 3.26 -10.08 6.05
N THR A 107 3.05 -8.84 5.61
CA THR A 107 3.62 -7.68 6.28
C THR A 107 2.58 -6.61 6.56
N LEU A 108 2.70 -5.96 7.72
CA LEU A 108 2.08 -4.70 8.08
C LEU A 108 3.19 -3.70 8.37
N LEU A 109 3.24 -2.61 7.58
CA LEU A 109 4.29 -1.61 7.73
C LEU A 109 3.66 -0.27 8.10
N ASN A 110 4.03 0.27 9.26
CA ASN A 110 3.60 1.56 9.74
C ASN A 110 4.49 2.66 9.12
N VAL A 111 3.92 3.52 8.31
CA VAL A 111 4.62 4.68 7.71
C VAL A 111 4.05 5.96 8.32
N ALA A 112 4.28 6.12 9.64
CA ALA A 112 3.66 7.17 10.46
C ALA A 112 3.94 8.58 9.92
N ARG A 113 5.14 8.82 9.38
CA ARG A 113 5.55 10.13 8.84
C ARG A 113 4.66 10.64 7.70
N VAL A 114 4.07 9.74 6.92
CA VAL A 114 3.17 10.11 5.81
C VAL A 114 1.72 9.74 6.08
N GLY A 115 1.41 9.20 7.28
CA GLY A 115 0.06 8.81 7.67
C GLY A 115 -0.48 7.65 6.83
N GLN A 116 0.32 6.61 6.64
CA GLN A 116 -0.07 5.40 5.89
C GLN A 116 0.22 4.13 6.69
N VAL A 117 -0.57 3.08 6.41
CA VAL A 117 -0.31 1.70 6.81
C VAL A 117 -0.31 0.86 5.55
N HIS A 118 0.77 0.12 5.31
CA HIS A 118 0.90 -0.75 4.15
C HIS A 118 0.71 -2.22 4.58
N LEU A 119 -0.12 -2.94 3.86
CA LEU A 119 -0.43 -4.35 4.09
C LEU A 119 -0.11 -5.15 2.82
N PHE A 120 0.84 -6.08 2.92
CA PHE A 120 1.14 -6.96 1.80
C PHE A 120 0.77 -8.41 2.16
N TYR A 121 0.02 -9.02 1.25
CA TYR A 121 -0.34 -10.43 1.30
C TYR A 121 0.62 -11.24 0.45
N ARG A 122 0.90 -12.47 0.83
CA ARG A 122 1.48 -13.44 -0.10
C ARG A 122 0.40 -13.87 -1.08
N ALA A 123 0.77 -14.06 -2.33
CA ALA A 123 -0.14 -14.52 -3.34
C ALA A 123 0.58 -15.44 -4.34
N ARG A 124 0.01 -16.62 -4.57
CA ARG A 124 0.55 -17.53 -5.59
C ARG A 124 -0.01 -17.15 -6.95
N LEU A 125 0.85 -16.93 -7.93
CA LEU A 125 0.42 -16.74 -9.32
C LEU A 125 -0.21 -18.03 -9.85
N LEU A 126 -1.28 -17.91 -10.62
CA LEU A 126 -1.95 -19.03 -11.28
C LEU A 126 -1.40 -19.31 -12.68
N SER A 127 -0.68 -18.34 -13.26
CA SER A 127 0.05 -18.46 -14.53
C SER A 127 1.25 -17.52 -14.53
N ASP A 128 2.14 -17.67 -15.50
CA ASP A 128 3.26 -16.78 -15.81
C ASP A 128 2.92 -15.74 -16.89
N GLN A 129 1.63 -15.56 -17.18
CA GLN A 129 1.14 -14.59 -18.15
C GLN A 129 0.69 -13.32 -17.44
N PHE A 130 1.18 -12.17 -17.90
CA PHE A 130 0.89 -10.86 -17.33
C PHE A 130 0.43 -9.89 -18.41
N SER A 131 -0.39 -8.93 -18.04
CA SER A 131 -0.87 -7.85 -18.91
C SER A 131 -0.79 -6.53 -18.14
N PRO A 132 0.38 -5.83 -18.18
CA PRO A 132 0.56 -4.58 -17.45
C PRO A 132 -0.57 -3.59 -17.70
N GLY A 133 -1.15 -3.05 -16.63
CA GLY A 133 -2.18 -2.04 -16.68
C GLY A 133 -1.62 -0.64 -17.00
N PHE A 134 -2.47 0.37 -17.02
CA PHE A 134 -2.11 1.73 -17.42
C PHE A 134 -1.00 2.35 -16.53
N GLU A 135 -0.96 2.01 -15.26
CA GLU A 135 0.01 2.53 -14.28
C GLU A 135 1.33 1.74 -14.24
N THR A 136 1.49 0.75 -15.14
CA THR A 136 2.65 -0.14 -15.19
C THR A 136 3.28 -0.12 -16.59
N ILE A 137 4.58 0.19 -16.66
CA ILE A 137 5.37 0.14 -17.90
C ILE A 137 5.64 -1.32 -18.27
N GLU A 138 5.96 -2.15 -17.27
CA GLU A 138 6.45 -3.51 -17.44
C GLU A 138 6.15 -4.31 -16.17
N ALA A 139 5.74 -5.57 -16.33
CA ALA A 139 5.60 -6.54 -15.25
C ALA A 139 6.52 -7.73 -15.54
N GLN A 140 7.36 -8.10 -14.55
CA GLN A 140 8.40 -9.13 -14.75
C GLN A 140 8.62 -9.94 -13.48
N LEU A 141 8.93 -11.22 -13.67
CA LEU A 141 9.37 -12.14 -12.62
C LEU A 141 10.87 -11.98 -12.36
N PHE A 142 11.24 -11.93 -11.08
CA PHE A 142 12.62 -11.83 -10.62
C PHE A 142 12.93 -12.90 -9.59
N ALA A 143 14.00 -13.65 -9.80
CA ALA A 143 14.63 -14.38 -8.70
C ALA A 143 15.31 -13.40 -7.74
N GLU A 144 15.56 -13.82 -6.49
CA GLU A 144 16.16 -12.94 -5.46
C GLU A 144 17.42 -12.20 -5.91
N HIS A 145 18.32 -12.89 -6.61
CA HIS A 145 19.60 -12.33 -7.08
C HIS A 145 19.48 -11.42 -8.31
N GLU A 146 18.32 -11.40 -8.97
CA GLU A 146 18.03 -10.58 -10.14
C GLU A 146 17.29 -9.29 -9.77
N ILE A 147 16.77 -9.18 -8.54
CA ILE A 147 16.02 -8.00 -8.10
C ILE A 147 16.91 -6.74 -8.19
N PRO A 148 16.44 -5.71 -8.88
CA PRO A 148 17.15 -4.43 -8.99
C PRO A 148 16.97 -3.62 -7.69
N TRP A 149 17.63 -4.03 -6.61
CA TRP A 149 17.45 -3.49 -5.24
C TRP A 149 17.58 -1.97 -5.14
N ASP A 150 18.44 -1.35 -5.95
CA ASP A 150 18.65 0.10 -5.99
C ASP A 150 17.57 0.83 -6.81
N GLU A 151 16.79 0.06 -7.58
CA GLU A 151 15.69 0.56 -8.39
C GLU A 151 14.31 0.29 -7.75
N ILE A 152 14.26 -0.24 -6.53
CA ILE A 152 13.01 -0.43 -5.79
C ILE A 152 12.47 0.93 -5.35
N ALA A 153 11.21 1.20 -5.70
CA ALA A 153 10.57 2.49 -5.54
C ALA A 153 10.41 2.94 -4.08
N PHE A 154 10.04 2.01 -3.20
CA PHE A 154 9.64 2.32 -1.83
C PHE A 154 10.33 1.42 -0.82
N ARG A 155 10.70 2.02 0.32
CA ARG A 155 11.29 1.28 1.43
C ARG A 155 10.37 0.16 1.95
N THR A 156 9.06 0.39 1.95
CA THR A 156 8.07 -0.63 2.36
C THR A 156 8.12 -1.88 1.48
N VAL A 157 8.31 -1.71 0.17
CA VAL A 157 8.47 -2.82 -0.78
C VAL A 157 9.79 -3.54 -0.53
N LYS A 158 10.89 -2.80 -0.37
CA LYS A 158 12.21 -3.38 -0.07
C LYS A 158 12.17 -4.23 1.21
N GLU A 159 11.66 -3.69 2.31
CA GLU A 159 11.51 -4.39 3.58
C GLU A 159 10.64 -5.65 3.46
N THR A 160 9.55 -5.58 2.68
CA THR A 160 8.68 -6.72 2.43
C THR A 160 9.41 -7.83 1.66
N LEU A 161 10.13 -7.49 0.60
CA LEU A 161 10.90 -8.44 -0.21
C LEU A 161 12.04 -9.08 0.59
N GLU A 162 12.80 -8.30 1.35
CA GLU A 162 13.88 -8.82 2.20
C GLU A 162 13.36 -9.86 3.21
N ARG A 163 12.20 -9.62 3.84
CA ARG A 163 11.55 -10.57 4.74
C ARG A 163 11.02 -11.78 3.99
N TYR A 164 10.40 -11.57 2.83
CA TYR A 164 9.89 -12.67 2.01
C TYR A 164 11.00 -13.67 1.66
N PHE A 165 12.12 -13.20 1.16
CA PHE A 165 13.23 -14.10 0.81
C PHE A 165 13.93 -14.69 2.02
N SER A 166 14.00 -13.96 3.14
CA SER A 166 14.50 -14.51 4.41
C SER A 166 13.65 -15.68 4.90
N ASP A 167 12.33 -15.49 4.94
CA ASP A 167 11.36 -16.51 5.37
C ASP A 167 11.37 -17.71 4.41
N ARG A 168 11.48 -17.45 3.12
CA ARG A 168 11.60 -18.47 2.10
C ARG A 168 12.82 -19.37 2.33
N ARG A 169 14.01 -18.79 2.57
CA ARG A 169 15.22 -19.54 2.88
C ARG A 169 15.08 -20.35 4.17
N ALA A 170 14.31 -19.84 5.14
CA ALA A 170 14.02 -20.53 6.39
C ALA A 170 12.94 -21.62 6.26
N GLY A 171 12.27 -21.72 5.10
CA GLY A 171 11.22 -22.70 4.84
C GLY A 171 9.90 -22.44 5.60
N ARG A 172 9.74 -21.25 6.17
CA ARG A 172 8.52 -20.86 6.89
C ARG A 172 8.23 -19.38 6.74
N TYR A 173 6.97 -19.03 6.55
CA TYR A 173 6.54 -17.64 6.44
C TYR A 173 5.83 -17.23 7.73
N GLY A 174 6.26 -16.10 8.31
CA GLY A 174 5.65 -15.46 9.47
C GLY A 174 4.88 -14.21 9.09
N PHE A 175 4.15 -13.65 10.06
CA PHE A 175 3.58 -12.30 9.94
C PHE A 175 4.56 -11.29 10.54
N HIS A 176 4.86 -10.24 9.80
CA HIS A 176 5.84 -9.22 10.19
C HIS A 176 5.19 -7.85 10.37
N VAL A 177 5.41 -7.23 11.53
CA VAL A 177 5.05 -5.83 11.78
C VAL A 177 6.30 -4.98 11.80
N VAL A 178 6.33 -3.89 11.02
CA VAL A 178 7.52 -3.06 10.80
C VAL A 178 7.17 -1.58 10.91
N ASP A 179 7.97 -0.82 11.63
CA ASP A 179 7.89 0.63 11.68
C ASP A 179 8.91 1.23 10.70
N ILE A 180 8.43 1.98 9.73
CA ILE A 180 9.26 2.69 8.75
C ILE A 180 9.51 4.12 9.23
N ALA A 181 10.76 4.41 9.54
CA ALA A 181 11.22 5.73 9.98
C ALA A 181 11.37 6.72 8.81
#